data_29009b99b86d952600f795748b6b0e75
#
_entry.id   29009b99b86d952600f795748b6b0e75
#
_cell.length_a   1.000
_cell.length_b   1.000
_cell.length_c   1.000
_cell.angle_alpha   90.00
_cell.angle_beta   90.00
_cell.angle_gamma   90.00
#
_symmetry.space_group_name_H-M   'P 1'
#
loop_
_entity.id
_entity.type
_entity.pdbx_description
1 polymer ?
#
loop_
_entity_poly.entity_id
_entity_poly.type
_entity_poly.pdbx_seq_one_letter_code
_entity_poly.pdbx_strand_id
1 'polypeptide(L)'
;MAKNIEIEKFATIDAFVKSLNTRELNIAFKGSEDIASKRKGNKDFYKTDTYEESEELLTGGYREGLSVIQSEKRVNNYGFIKRNTPSVGVVGFAPHVPNAIAGVPQSMISVNARNQKSKIVSIIYNNSADNSTTISQLAVAGRHVLDVVAILERQGYRVNVDILTTACTATQVAMCFVHVKDALRTINPLKLAYILVHPSFFRRQGLRWIETCPKITDETFSDGYGYPLIWLANKKNESEREWMKRHKLLPDGVFFTCYKEAVNNNAEELMDIMGLCKKK
;
A
#
# COMPACT_ATOMS: atom_id res chain seq x y z
N MET A 1 -5.07 26.39 17.08
CA MET A 1 -3.82 25.90 17.65
C MET A 1 -3.11 25.01 16.61
N ALA A 2 -1.79 25.08 16.51
CA ALA A 2 -1.02 24.15 15.70
C ALA A 2 -1.12 22.78 16.38
N LYS A 3 -1.43 21.73 15.58
CA LYS A 3 -1.48 20.36 16.11
C LYS A 3 -0.06 19.81 16.19
N ASN A 4 0.20 19.03 17.22
CA ASN A 4 1.43 18.25 17.30
C ASN A 4 1.34 17.07 16.30
N ILE A 5 2.28 17.00 15.35
CA ILE A 5 2.33 15.93 14.35
C ILE A 5 3.46 14.96 14.73
N GLU A 6 3.08 13.75 15.08
CA GLU A 6 4.00 12.67 15.43
C GLU A 6 4.08 11.65 14.30
N ILE A 7 5.31 11.37 13.88
CA ILE A 7 5.57 10.47 12.76
C ILE A 7 6.44 9.31 13.23
N GLU A 8 6.04 8.11 12.87
CA GLU A 8 6.83 6.91 13.01
C GLU A 8 6.95 6.21 11.67
N LYS A 9 8.15 5.68 11.36
CA LYS A 9 8.43 5.01 10.09
C LYS A 9 9.08 3.67 10.34
N PHE A 10 8.55 2.64 9.67
CA PHE A 10 9.09 1.29 9.71
C PHE A 10 9.60 0.91 8.31
N ALA A 11 10.87 0.57 8.24
CA ALA A 11 11.53 0.20 6.99
C ALA A 11 11.08 -1.16 6.44
N THR A 12 10.44 -1.98 7.27
CA THR A 12 9.91 -3.30 6.88
C THR A 12 8.68 -3.65 7.71
N ILE A 13 7.87 -4.57 7.19
CA ILE A 13 6.73 -5.15 7.91
C ILE A 13 7.22 -5.86 9.17
N ASP A 14 8.34 -6.59 9.11
CA ASP A 14 8.88 -7.33 10.25
C ASP A 14 9.29 -6.39 11.40
N ALA A 15 9.88 -5.22 11.07
CA ALA A 15 10.19 -4.20 12.07
C ALA A 15 8.91 -3.62 12.71
N PHE A 16 7.87 -3.42 11.92
CA PHE A 16 6.56 -2.97 12.40
C PHE A 16 5.96 -4.00 13.35
N VAL A 17 5.82 -5.26 12.93
CA VAL A 17 5.26 -6.35 13.75
C VAL A 17 6.04 -6.54 15.03
N LYS A 18 7.37 -6.56 14.94
CA LYS A 18 8.23 -6.64 16.15
C LYS A 18 7.92 -5.52 17.12
N SER A 19 7.71 -4.29 16.64
CA SER A 19 7.38 -3.16 17.50
C SER A 19 6.04 -3.35 18.21
N LEU A 20 5.02 -3.87 17.51
CA LEU A 20 3.70 -4.12 18.08
C LEU A 20 3.74 -5.17 19.22
N ASN A 21 4.60 -6.18 19.08
CA ASN A 21 4.67 -7.30 20.00
C ASN A 21 5.61 -7.06 21.17
N THR A 22 6.51 -6.08 21.08
CA THR A 22 7.48 -5.80 22.14
C THR A 22 7.15 -4.57 22.99
N ARG A 23 6.24 -3.71 22.50
CA ARG A 23 5.89 -2.47 23.19
C ARG A 23 4.75 -2.66 24.18
N GLU A 24 4.86 -1.96 25.28
CA GLU A 24 3.76 -1.80 26.23
C GLU A 24 2.71 -0.82 25.71
N LEU A 25 1.54 -0.83 26.32
CA LEU A 25 0.51 0.15 26.04
C LEU A 25 1.01 1.56 26.40
N ASN A 26 0.72 2.52 25.52
CA ASN A 26 1.00 3.92 25.80
C ASN A 26 0.04 4.46 26.90
N ILE A 27 0.31 5.68 27.35
CA ILE A 27 -0.43 6.28 28.46
C ILE A 27 -1.94 6.41 28.18
N ALA A 28 -2.32 6.66 26.95
CA ALA A 28 -3.72 6.83 26.53
C ALA A 28 -4.55 5.55 26.72
N PHE A 29 -3.93 4.38 26.66
CA PHE A 29 -4.60 3.07 26.74
C PHE A 29 -4.22 2.26 27.99
N LYS A 30 -3.43 2.85 28.88
CA LYS A 30 -2.98 2.16 30.08
C LYS A 30 -4.16 1.81 30.99
N GLY A 31 -4.34 0.53 31.27
CA GLY A 31 -5.46 0.02 32.07
C GLY A 31 -6.74 -0.24 31.31
N SER A 32 -6.81 0.05 30.00
CA SER A 32 -7.96 -0.29 29.18
C SER A 32 -8.00 -1.78 28.86
N GLU A 33 -9.16 -2.40 29.05
CA GLU A 33 -9.44 -3.79 28.65
C GLU A 33 -10.10 -3.84 27.25
N ASP A 34 -10.70 -2.74 26.80
CA ASP A 34 -11.43 -2.65 25.55
C ASP A 34 -10.54 -2.08 24.42
N ILE A 35 -9.50 -2.81 24.10
CA ILE A 35 -8.52 -2.46 23.05
C ILE A 35 -8.51 -3.52 21.95
N ALA A 36 -8.14 -3.09 20.72
CA ALA A 36 -8.20 -3.93 19.52
C ALA A 36 -7.38 -5.22 19.63
N SER A 37 -6.25 -5.17 20.34
CA SER A 37 -5.38 -6.33 20.55
C SER A 37 -5.91 -7.35 21.55
N LYS A 38 -6.78 -6.95 22.48
CA LYS A 38 -7.37 -7.87 23.50
C LYS A 38 -8.79 -8.30 23.13
N ARG A 39 -9.51 -7.49 22.37
CA ARG A 39 -10.91 -7.74 22.03
C ARG A 39 -11.06 -9.00 21.19
N LYS A 40 -11.87 -9.95 21.67
CA LYS A 40 -12.23 -11.19 20.96
C LYS A 40 -13.61 -11.03 20.29
N GLY A 41 -13.83 -11.80 19.21
CA GLY A 41 -15.06 -11.71 18.44
C GLY A 41 -15.12 -10.44 17.58
N ASN A 42 -16.34 -10.02 17.25
CA ASN A 42 -16.63 -8.87 16.38
C ASN A 42 -16.04 -9.02 14.96
N LYS A 43 -16.34 -10.18 14.33
CA LYS A 43 -15.97 -10.47 12.94
C LYS A 43 -16.48 -9.44 11.95
N ASP A 44 -17.61 -8.80 12.27
CA ASP A 44 -18.18 -7.75 11.42
C ASP A 44 -17.31 -6.50 11.36
N PHE A 45 -16.50 -6.28 12.39
CA PHE A 45 -15.57 -5.14 12.41
C PHE A 45 -14.14 -5.55 12.01
N TYR A 46 -13.59 -6.59 12.65
CA TYR A 46 -12.19 -6.97 12.44
C TYR A 46 -11.95 -7.93 11.28
N LYS A 47 -12.95 -8.73 10.88
CA LYS A 47 -12.84 -9.89 9.96
C LYS A 47 -11.99 -11.04 10.51
N THR A 48 -11.53 -10.94 11.75
CA THR A 48 -10.84 -11.97 12.52
C THR A 48 -11.42 -12.05 13.92
N ASP A 49 -11.41 -13.23 14.53
CA ASP A 49 -11.91 -13.42 15.90
C ASP A 49 -10.95 -12.86 16.94
N THR A 50 -9.64 -13.04 16.68
CA THR A 50 -8.60 -12.66 17.61
C THR A 50 -7.50 -11.86 16.92
N TYR A 51 -6.61 -11.27 17.72
CA TYR A 51 -5.41 -10.59 17.22
C TYR A 51 -4.43 -11.62 16.64
N GLU A 52 -4.28 -12.77 17.30
CA GLU A 52 -3.39 -13.85 16.88
C GLU A 52 -3.78 -14.38 15.47
N GLU A 53 -5.07 -14.56 15.20
CA GLU A 53 -5.55 -14.93 13.86
C GLU A 53 -5.10 -13.91 12.80
N SER A 54 -5.11 -12.64 13.15
CA SER A 54 -4.63 -11.59 12.25
C SER A 54 -3.11 -11.61 12.03
N GLU A 55 -2.33 -12.06 13.01
CA GLU A 55 -0.88 -12.27 12.88
C GLU A 55 -0.57 -13.51 12.03
N GLU A 56 -1.36 -14.57 12.16
CA GLU A 56 -1.24 -15.76 11.30
C GLU A 56 -1.50 -15.39 9.83
N LEU A 57 -2.51 -14.57 9.54
CA LEU A 57 -2.76 -14.08 8.19
C LEU A 57 -1.64 -13.17 7.67
N LEU A 58 -1.03 -12.37 8.53
CA LEU A 58 0.10 -11.52 8.14
C LEU A 58 1.36 -12.35 7.79
N THR A 59 1.59 -13.45 8.50
CA THR A 59 2.74 -14.33 8.26
C THR A 59 2.49 -15.33 7.13
N GLY A 60 1.33 -15.98 7.11
CA GLY A 60 0.92 -16.99 6.13
C GLY A 60 0.40 -16.43 4.82
N GLY A 61 -0.09 -15.19 4.86
CA GLY A 61 -0.71 -14.51 3.73
C GLY A 61 -2.21 -14.81 3.57
N TYR A 62 -2.88 -13.99 2.78
CA TYR A 62 -4.33 -14.03 2.55
C TYR A 62 -4.67 -14.62 1.18
N ARG A 63 -4.98 -15.92 1.13
CA ARG A 63 -5.24 -16.65 -0.12
C ARG A 63 -6.52 -16.21 -0.83
N GLU A 64 -7.58 -15.93 -0.08
CA GLU A 64 -8.84 -15.46 -0.64
C GLU A 64 -8.69 -14.10 -1.33
N GLY A 65 -7.81 -13.22 -0.82
CA GLY A 65 -7.49 -11.95 -1.45
C GLY A 65 -6.85 -12.11 -2.83
N LEU A 66 -6.08 -13.17 -3.07
CA LEU A 66 -5.54 -13.44 -4.40
C LEU A 66 -6.60 -13.88 -5.40
N SER A 67 -7.60 -14.65 -4.99
CA SER A 67 -8.69 -15.05 -5.88
C SER A 67 -9.51 -13.86 -6.34
N VAL A 68 -9.67 -12.87 -5.47
CA VAL A 68 -10.31 -11.58 -5.79
C VAL A 68 -9.50 -10.80 -6.84
N ILE A 69 -8.17 -10.84 -6.74
CA ILE A 69 -7.25 -10.19 -7.70
C ILE A 69 -7.22 -10.92 -9.05
N GLN A 70 -7.34 -12.23 -9.04
CA GLN A 70 -7.28 -13.07 -10.25
C GLN A 70 -8.62 -13.15 -11.00
N SER A 71 -9.74 -12.93 -10.33
CA SER A 71 -11.08 -13.10 -10.88
C SER A 71 -11.52 -11.97 -11.81
N GLU A 72 -10.87 -10.82 -11.77
CA GLU A 72 -11.20 -9.76 -12.72
C GLU A 72 -10.52 -9.99 -14.06
N LYS A 73 -11.35 -9.99 -15.10
CA LYS A 73 -10.96 -10.04 -16.51
C LYS A 73 -9.74 -9.16 -16.75
N ARG A 74 -8.72 -9.74 -17.38
CA ARG A 74 -7.55 -9.03 -17.90
C ARG A 74 -8.03 -7.73 -18.50
N VAL A 75 -7.68 -6.61 -17.90
CA VAL A 75 -7.87 -5.29 -18.50
C VAL A 75 -6.97 -5.25 -19.73
N ASN A 76 -7.57 -5.44 -20.89
CA ASN A 76 -6.88 -5.80 -22.11
C ASN A 76 -6.24 -4.62 -22.86
N ASN A 77 -6.19 -3.39 -22.28
CA ASN A 77 -5.86 -2.21 -23.08
C ASN A 77 -4.85 -1.24 -22.49
N TYR A 78 -3.96 -1.69 -21.59
CA TYR A 78 -2.86 -0.81 -21.17
C TYR A 78 -1.63 -1.04 -22.03
N GLY A 79 -1.17 0.06 -22.58
CA GLY A 79 -0.13 0.23 -23.57
C GLY A 79 0.97 -0.84 -23.50
N PHE A 80 1.20 -1.45 -24.63
CA PHE A 80 2.17 -2.51 -24.83
C PHE A 80 3.47 -2.21 -24.07
N ILE A 81 3.81 -3.09 -23.10
CA ILE A 81 5.21 -3.34 -22.83
C ILE A 81 5.79 -3.67 -24.21
N LYS A 82 6.68 -2.83 -24.72
CA LYS A 82 7.54 -3.26 -25.83
C LYS A 82 8.26 -4.51 -25.31
N ARG A 83 7.71 -5.68 -25.63
CA ARG A 83 8.46 -6.92 -25.47
C ARG A 83 9.75 -6.64 -26.20
N ASN A 84 10.88 -6.88 -25.55
CA ASN A 84 12.16 -6.90 -26.20
C ASN A 84 12.04 -7.86 -27.39
N THR A 85 11.73 -7.32 -28.56
CA THR A 85 11.67 -8.13 -29.79
C THR A 85 13.11 -8.54 -30.05
N PRO A 86 13.40 -9.84 -30.14
CA PRO A 86 14.72 -10.29 -30.53
C PRO A 86 15.05 -9.64 -31.88
N SER A 87 16.18 -8.96 -31.95
CA SER A 87 16.72 -8.42 -33.18
C SER A 87 17.83 -9.36 -33.68
N VAL A 88 17.94 -9.49 -34.98
CA VAL A 88 19.03 -10.26 -35.59
C VAL A 88 20.16 -9.31 -35.92
N GLY A 89 21.37 -9.65 -35.47
CA GLY A 89 22.56 -8.82 -35.62
C GLY A 89 23.82 -9.66 -35.85
N VAL A 90 24.94 -8.99 -35.90
CA VAL A 90 26.30 -9.66 -36.04
C VAL A 90 26.71 -10.29 -34.72
N VAL A 91 26.25 -9.75 -33.58
CA VAL A 91 26.57 -10.22 -32.22
C VAL A 91 25.25 -10.53 -31.48
N GLY A 92 25.20 -11.64 -30.77
CA GLY A 92 24.05 -12.06 -30.00
C GLY A 92 24.37 -13.26 -29.09
N PHE A 93 23.35 -13.70 -28.35
CA PHE A 93 23.49 -14.82 -27.40
C PHE A 93 23.13 -16.18 -28.01
N ALA A 94 22.47 -16.23 -29.16
CA ALA A 94 22.11 -17.45 -29.86
C ALA A 94 22.09 -17.24 -31.38
N PRO A 95 22.43 -18.26 -32.19
CA PRO A 95 22.35 -18.16 -33.64
C PRO A 95 20.90 -18.14 -34.14
N HIS A 96 20.62 -17.27 -35.09
CA HIS A 96 19.40 -17.32 -35.90
C HIS A 96 19.65 -18.33 -37.04
N VAL A 97 19.24 -19.57 -36.80
CA VAL A 97 19.56 -20.71 -37.64
C VAL A 97 19.28 -20.47 -39.13
N PRO A 98 18.15 -19.93 -39.56
CA PRO A 98 17.88 -19.65 -40.98
C PRO A 98 18.92 -18.72 -41.62
N ASN A 99 19.31 -17.64 -40.94
CA ASN A 99 20.28 -16.68 -41.45
C ASN A 99 21.73 -17.27 -41.44
N ALA A 100 22.05 -18.06 -40.42
CA ALA A 100 23.34 -18.73 -40.33
C ALA A 100 23.54 -19.74 -41.48
N ILE A 101 22.52 -20.52 -41.81
CA ILE A 101 22.54 -21.46 -42.93
C ILE A 101 22.64 -20.72 -44.27
N ALA A 102 21.91 -19.57 -44.39
CA ALA A 102 21.95 -18.75 -45.59
C ALA A 102 23.21 -17.90 -45.75
N GLY A 103 24.20 -18.01 -44.82
CA GLY A 103 25.45 -17.25 -44.86
C GLY A 103 25.28 -15.75 -44.67
N VAL A 104 24.19 -15.32 -44.07
CA VAL A 104 23.91 -13.90 -43.80
C VAL A 104 24.75 -13.45 -42.61
N PRO A 105 25.57 -12.36 -42.72
CA PRO A 105 26.44 -11.89 -41.65
C PRO A 105 25.67 -11.55 -40.34
N GLN A 106 24.44 -11.10 -40.47
CA GLN A 106 23.53 -10.82 -39.35
C GLN A 106 22.77 -12.09 -38.94
N SER A 107 23.48 -13.04 -38.34
CA SER A 107 22.93 -14.35 -38.00
C SER A 107 22.84 -14.63 -36.49
N MET A 108 23.05 -13.62 -35.66
CA MET A 108 22.94 -13.77 -34.21
C MET A 108 21.68 -13.08 -33.67
N ILE A 109 20.95 -13.79 -32.83
CA ILE A 109 19.83 -13.24 -32.10
C ILE A 109 20.37 -12.43 -30.90
N SER A 110 20.08 -11.15 -30.89
CA SER A 110 20.37 -10.29 -29.75
C SER A 110 19.03 -9.80 -29.16
N VAL A 111 18.91 -9.82 -27.85
CA VAL A 111 17.89 -9.05 -27.16
C VAL A 111 18.53 -7.70 -26.87
N ASN A 112 18.13 -6.70 -27.63
CA ASN A 112 18.48 -5.33 -27.29
C ASN A 112 17.77 -4.99 -25.98
N ALA A 113 18.36 -5.41 -24.88
CA ALA A 113 18.12 -4.81 -23.59
C ALA A 113 18.63 -3.37 -23.70
N ARG A 114 17.84 -2.48 -24.32
CA ARG A 114 17.98 -1.09 -23.97
C ARG A 114 17.84 -1.06 -22.47
N ASN A 115 18.93 -0.70 -21.79
CA ASN A 115 18.95 -0.38 -20.37
C ASN A 115 18.00 0.81 -20.14
N GLN A 116 16.70 0.59 -20.32
CA GLN A 116 15.71 1.47 -19.76
C GLN A 116 15.81 1.22 -18.27
N LYS A 117 16.51 2.13 -17.59
CA LYS A 117 16.45 2.21 -16.13
C LYS A 117 14.99 2.10 -15.77
N SER A 118 14.60 1.02 -15.11
CA SER A 118 13.22 0.82 -14.68
C SER A 118 12.84 2.03 -13.84
N LYS A 119 11.84 2.79 -14.27
CA LYS A 119 11.38 3.95 -13.49
C LYS A 119 10.78 3.44 -12.21
N ILE A 120 11.27 3.93 -11.09
CA ILE A 120 10.73 3.61 -9.78
C ILE A 120 9.58 4.58 -9.50
N VAL A 121 8.46 4.04 -9.06
CA VAL A 121 7.28 4.78 -8.63
C VAL A 121 7.06 4.44 -7.15
N SER A 122 6.90 5.46 -6.32
CA SER A 122 6.60 5.28 -4.90
C SER A 122 5.18 5.73 -4.61
N ILE A 123 4.39 4.85 -4.00
CA ILE A 123 2.99 5.07 -3.66
C ILE A 123 2.83 5.01 -2.14
N ILE A 124 2.17 6.00 -1.56
CA ILE A 124 1.68 5.98 -0.19
C ILE A 124 0.17 5.76 -0.24
N TYR A 125 -0.30 4.72 0.43
CA TYR A 125 -1.72 4.43 0.61
C TYR A 125 -2.11 4.65 2.07
N ASN A 126 -2.95 5.65 2.34
CA ASN A 126 -3.57 5.83 3.66
C ASN A 126 -4.76 4.89 3.80
N ASN A 127 -4.61 3.86 4.63
CA ASN A 127 -5.63 2.84 4.88
C ASN A 127 -6.57 3.20 6.03
N SER A 128 -6.39 4.35 6.66
CA SER A 128 -7.21 4.76 7.82
C SER A 128 -8.62 5.10 7.39
N ALA A 129 -9.57 4.49 8.05
CA ALA A 129 -10.99 4.63 7.80
C ALA A 129 -11.74 4.80 9.13
N ASP A 130 -12.91 5.42 9.09
CA ASP A 130 -13.77 5.52 10.26
C ASP A 130 -14.46 4.18 10.59
N ASN A 131 -15.13 4.13 11.73
CA ASN A 131 -15.80 2.92 12.20
C ASN A 131 -17.06 2.58 11.38
N SER A 132 -17.63 3.53 10.65
CA SER A 132 -18.80 3.32 9.79
C SER A 132 -18.44 2.60 8.49
N THR A 133 -17.15 2.56 8.16
CA THR A 133 -16.65 1.90 6.95
C THR A 133 -16.84 0.40 7.02
N THR A 134 -17.51 -0.16 6.03
CA THR A 134 -17.74 -1.61 5.95
C THR A 134 -16.48 -2.38 5.53
N ILE A 135 -16.45 -3.67 5.90
CA ILE A 135 -15.37 -4.59 5.49
C ILE A 135 -15.24 -4.65 3.96
N SER A 136 -16.38 -4.72 3.25
CA SER A 136 -16.39 -4.77 1.80
C SER A 136 -15.78 -3.52 1.16
N GLN A 137 -16.05 -2.35 1.71
CA GLN A 137 -15.46 -1.10 1.23
C GLN A 137 -13.94 -1.06 1.42
N LEU A 138 -13.44 -1.52 2.57
CA LEU A 138 -11.99 -1.63 2.80
C LEU A 138 -11.33 -2.59 1.81
N ALA A 139 -11.96 -3.74 1.57
CA ALA A 139 -11.46 -4.72 0.62
C ALA A 139 -11.44 -4.18 -0.83
N VAL A 140 -12.49 -3.46 -1.24
CA VAL A 140 -12.56 -2.82 -2.57
C VAL A 140 -11.46 -1.77 -2.71
N ALA A 141 -11.29 -0.89 -1.73
CA ALA A 141 -10.24 0.14 -1.76
C ALA A 141 -8.85 -0.47 -1.89
N GLY A 142 -8.53 -1.47 -1.06
CA GLY A 142 -7.25 -2.17 -1.10
C GLY A 142 -7.02 -2.89 -2.43
N ARG A 143 -8.05 -3.48 -3.03
CA ARG A 143 -7.98 -4.11 -4.33
C ARG A 143 -7.64 -3.10 -5.43
N HIS A 144 -8.30 -1.95 -5.48
CA HIS A 144 -8.01 -0.92 -6.48
C HIS A 144 -6.56 -0.43 -6.38
N VAL A 145 -6.02 -0.26 -5.18
CA VAL A 145 -4.60 0.09 -4.98
C VAL A 145 -3.69 -1.03 -5.50
N LEU A 146 -4.03 -2.29 -5.23
CA LEU A 146 -3.25 -3.43 -5.71
C LEU A 146 -3.29 -3.55 -7.24
N ASP A 147 -4.44 -3.24 -7.86
CA ASP A 147 -4.58 -3.21 -9.31
C ASP A 147 -3.70 -2.10 -9.93
N VAL A 148 -3.64 -0.92 -9.31
CA VAL A 148 -2.70 0.15 -9.72
C VAL A 148 -1.26 -0.35 -9.69
N VAL A 149 -0.83 -1.01 -8.60
CA VAL A 149 0.52 -1.59 -8.50
C VAL A 149 0.77 -2.60 -9.62
N ALA A 150 -0.19 -3.50 -9.86
CA ALA A 150 -0.08 -4.54 -10.89
C ALA A 150 -0.03 -3.93 -12.31
N ILE A 151 -0.80 -2.89 -12.59
CA ILE A 151 -0.79 -2.18 -13.87
C ILE A 151 0.59 -1.54 -14.10
N LEU A 152 1.10 -0.81 -13.12
CA LEU A 152 2.41 -0.15 -13.21
C LEU A 152 3.54 -1.16 -13.44
N GLU A 153 3.54 -2.28 -12.71
CA GLU A 153 4.56 -3.32 -12.89
C GLU A 153 4.49 -3.99 -14.26
N ARG A 154 3.29 -4.22 -14.79
CA ARG A 154 3.10 -4.71 -16.17
C ARG A 154 3.60 -3.71 -17.23
N GLN A 155 3.56 -2.41 -16.93
CA GLN A 155 4.11 -1.35 -17.77
C GLN A 155 5.63 -1.20 -17.65
N GLY A 156 6.28 -2.04 -16.84
CA GLY A 156 7.74 -2.03 -16.66
C GLY A 156 8.24 -1.04 -15.61
N TYR A 157 7.35 -0.44 -14.83
CA TYR A 157 7.74 0.32 -13.65
C TYR A 157 8.09 -0.63 -12.50
N ARG A 158 8.91 -0.16 -11.58
CA ARG A 158 9.14 -0.80 -10.29
C ARG A 158 8.46 0.02 -9.21
N VAL A 159 7.66 -0.63 -8.37
CA VAL A 159 6.78 0.09 -7.45
C VAL A 159 7.21 -0.14 -6.01
N ASN A 160 7.44 0.96 -5.28
CA ASN A 160 7.49 0.98 -3.82
C ASN A 160 6.07 1.25 -3.29
N VAL A 161 5.69 0.56 -2.23
CA VAL A 161 4.42 0.80 -1.54
C VAL A 161 4.67 0.99 -0.05
N ASP A 162 4.22 2.12 0.45
CA ASP A 162 4.14 2.42 1.87
C ASP A 162 2.68 2.50 2.30
N ILE A 163 2.35 1.84 3.39
CA ILE A 163 1.06 2.02 4.04
C ILE A 163 1.19 3.13 5.07
N LEU A 164 0.24 4.04 5.04
CA LEU A 164 0.09 5.08 6.05
C LEU A 164 -1.14 4.77 6.90
N THR A 165 -0.94 4.63 8.20
CA THR A 165 -2.02 4.63 9.19
C THR A 165 -2.01 5.95 9.93
N THR A 166 -3.16 6.61 10.02
CA THR A 166 -3.30 7.92 10.67
C THR A 166 -4.37 7.88 11.76
N ALA A 167 -4.10 8.60 12.82
CA ALA A 167 -5.07 8.86 13.87
C ALA A 167 -4.96 10.31 14.34
N CYS A 168 -6.08 10.97 14.50
CA CYS A 168 -6.12 12.40 14.80
C CYS A 168 -7.05 12.69 15.99
N THR A 169 -6.61 13.55 16.88
CA THR A 169 -7.42 14.14 17.94
C THR A 169 -7.51 15.66 17.74
N ALA A 170 -8.05 16.36 18.72
CA ALA A 170 -8.09 17.82 18.68
C ALA A 170 -6.69 18.45 18.71
N THR A 171 -5.74 17.83 19.40
CA THR A 171 -4.41 18.39 19.70
C THR A 171 -3.27 17.68 18.98
N GLN A 172 -3.41 16.40 18.64
CA GLN A 172 -2.35 15.57 18.11
C GLN A 172 -2.76 14.87 16.79
N VAL A 173 -1.79 14.68 15.91
CA VAL A 173 -1.89 13.83 14.71
C VAL A 173 -0.80 12.79 14.79
N ALA A 174 -1.17 11.54 14.81
CA ALA A 174 -0.24 10.41 14.79
C ALA A 174 -0.23 9.76 13.41
N MET A 175 0.95 9.49 12.87
CA MET A 175 1.17 8.94 11.53
C MET A 175 2.17 7.79 11.59
N CYS A 176 1.77 6.62 11.10
CA CYS A 176 2.62 5.45 10.95
C CYS A 176 2.83 5.13 9.49
N PHE A 177 4.06 5.17 9.04
CA PHE A 177 4.44 4.70 7.70
C PHE A 177 5.10 3.33 7.81
N VAL A 178 4.56 2.36 7.10
CA VAL A 178 5.12 1.00 7.02
C VAL A 178 5.49 0.70 5.58
N HIS A 179 6.78 0.47 5.31
CA HIS A 179 7.23 0.06 4.00
C HIS A 179 6.87 -1.42 3.77
N VAL A 180 5.97 -1.67 2.81
CA VAL A 180 5.39 -3.00 2.59
C VAL A 180 5.87 -3.65 1.31
N LYS A 181 6.29 -2.86 0.32
CA LYS A 181 6.84 -3.37 -0.95
C LYS A 181 8.02 -2.52 -1.41
N ASP A 182 9.14 -3.18 -1.58
CA ASP A 182 10.34 -2.60 -2.18
C ASP A 182 10.32 -2.77 -3.72
N ALA A 183 10.68 -1.73 -4.44
CA ALA A 183 10.76 -1.73 -5.90
C ALA A 183 11.73 -2.76 -6.46
N LEU A 184 12.78 -3.10 -5.71
CA LEU A 184 13.85 -4.00 -6.15
C LEU A 184 13.65 -5.46 -5.70
N ARG A 185 12.66 -5.71 -4.85
CA ARG A 185 12.38 -7.04 -4.32
C ARG A 185 11.03 -7.55 -4.78
N THR A 186 10.99 -8.84 -5.07
CA THR A 186 9.71 -9.54 -5.23
C THR A 186 9.08 -9.70 -3.86
N ILE A 187 7.83 -9.27 -3.71
CA ILE A 187 7.06 -9.52 -2.49
C ILE A 187 6.23 -10.78 -2.67
N ASN A 188 5.97 -11.47 -1.56
CA ASN A 188 4.95 -12.49 -1.54
C ASN A 188 3.58 -11.85 -1.81
N PRO A 189 2.90 -12.18 -2.92
CA PRO A 189 1.64 -11.56 -3.29
C PRO A 189 0.53 -11.83 -2.27
N LEU A 190 0.59 -12.95 -1.54
CA LEU A 190 -0.35 -13.29 -0.47
C LEU A 190 -0.23 -12.33 0.71
N LYS A 191 1.00 -11.96 1.09
CA LYS A 191 1.23 -10.99 2.17
C LYS A 191 0.77 -9.60 1.75
N LEU A 192 1.05 -9.20 0.51
CA LEU A 192 0.59 -7.90 0.00
C LEU A 192 -0.94 -7.84 -0.08
N ALA A 193 -1.59 -8.93 -0.49
CA ALA A 193 -3.04 -9.03 -0.49
C ALA A 193 -3.63 -8.88 0.92
N TYR A 194 -3.04 -9.49 1.93
CA TYR A 194 -3.46 -9.29 3.31
C TYR A 194 -3.36 -7.81 3.72
N ILE A 195 -2.22 -7.21 3.50
CA ILE A 195 -1.93 -5.84 3.94
C ILE A 195 -2.83 -4.79 3.25
N LEU A 196 -3.10 -4.97 1.96
CA LEU A 196 -3.90 -4.01 1.21
C LEU A 196 -5.39 -4.28 1.26
N VAL A 197 -5.81 -5.55 1.25
CA VAL A 197 -7.22 -5.93 1.03
C VAL A 197 -7.91 -6.36 2.32
N HIS A 198 -7.18 -6.96 3.28
CA HIS A 198 -7.82 -7.49 4.48
C HIS A 198 -8.01 -6.41 5.55
N PRO A 199 -9.23 -6.18 6.05
CA PRO A 199 -9.51 -5.13 7.03
C PRO A 199 -8.75 -5.25 8.34
N SER A 200 -8.38 -6.47 8.74
CA SER A 200 -7.64 -6.69 9.98
C SER A 200 -6.27 -6.03 10.00
N PHE A 201 -5.62 -5.83 8.85
CA PHE A 201 -4.34 -5.14 8.84
C PHE A 201 -4.46 -3.74 9.44
N PHE A 202 -5.47 -2.96 9.05
CA PHE A 202 -5.74 -1.67 9.68
C PHE A 202 -6.34 -1.85 11.08
N ARG A 203 -7.41 -2.65 11.20
CA ARG A 203 -8.24 -2.71 12.40
C ARG A 203 -7.65 -3.54 13.56
N ARG A 204 -6.63 -4.37 13.30
CA ARG A 204 -5.86 -5.08 14.33
C ARG A 204 -4.47 -4.47 14.46
N GLN A 205 -3.63 -4.58 13.44
CA GLN A 205 -2.25 -4.10 13.52
C GLN A 205 -2.15 -2.57 13.56
N GLY A 206 -2.92 -1.86 12.74
CA GLY A 206 -2.93 -0.39 12.75
C GLY A 206 -3.43 0.18 14.08
N LEU A 207 -4.54 -0.34 14.62
CA LEU A 207 -5.04 0.09 15.93
C LEU A 207 -4.09 -0.31 17.07
N ARG A 208 -3.48 -1.51 17.01
CA ARG A 208 -2.45 -1.91 17.97
C ARG A 208 -1.26 -0.96 17.97
N TRP A 209 -0.87 -0.44 16.80
CA TRP A 209 0.16 0.59 16.75
C TRP A 209 -0.25 1.85 17.53
N ILE A 210 -1.49 2.31 17.38
CA ILE A 210 -2.00 3.45 18.15
C ILE A 210 -1.94 3.16 19.66
N GLU A 211 -2.29 1.95 20.08
CA GLU A 211 -2.25 1.51 21.47
C GLU A 211 -0.84 1.50 22.08
N THR A 212 0.19 1.28 21.26
CA THR A 212 1.56 1.05 21.73
C THR A 212 2.56 2.11 21.31
N CYS A 213 2.16 3.10 20.50
CA CYS A 213 3.07 4.15 20.05
C CYS A 213 3.42 5.09 21.23
N PRO A 214 4.69 5.16 21.64
CA PRO A 214 5.08 5.97 22.81
C PRO A 214 4.97 7.48 22.58
N LYS A 215 4.82 7.89 21.31
CA LYS A 215 4.65 9.30 20.93
C LYS A 215 3.20 9.77 21.04
N ILE A 216 2.25 8.85 21.21
CA ILE A 216 0.86 9.18 21.46
C ILE A 216 0.69 9.45 22.95
N THR A 217 0.47 10.73 23.27
CA THR A 217 0.35 11.21 24.65
C THR A 217 -1.01 11.85 24.95
N ASP A 218 -1.81 12.10 23.92
CA ASP A 218 -3.16 12.65 24.07
C ASP A 218 -4.12 11.55 24.51
N GLU A 219 -4.63 11.63 25.73
CA GLU A 219 -5.53 10.63 26.32
C GLU A 219 -6.86 10.49 25.57
N THR A 220 -7.23 11.49 24.75
CA THR A 220 -8.46 11.42 23.94
C THR A 220 -8.38 10.37 22.82
N PHE A 221 -7.21 9.78 22.55
CA PHE A 221 -7.12 8.62 21.68
C PHE A 221 -7.84 7.38 22.21
N SER A 222 -7.96 7.23 23.53
CA SER A 222 -8.68 6.10 24.13
C SER A 222 -10.17 6.10 23.79
N ASP A 223 -10.75 7.27 23.47
CA ASP A 223 -12.16 7.43 23.13
C ASP A 223 -12.42 7.10 21.65
N GLY A 224 -11.99 5.92 21.16
CA GLY A 224 -12.25 5.41 19.82
C GLY A 224 -11.10 5.54 18.84
N TYR A 225 -9.86 5.56 19.31
CA TYR A 225 -8.62 5.58 18.48
C TYR A 225 -8.43 6.86 17.64
N GLY A 226 -9.14 7.94 17.95
CA GLY A 226 -9.09 9.17 17.18
C GLY A 226 -9.84 9.09 15.84
N TYR A 227 -9.58 10.06 14.98
CA TYR A 227 -10.23 10.19 13.68
C TYR A 227 -9.23 9.99 12.54
N PRO A 228 -9.66 9.46 11.38
CA PRO A 228 -8.82 9.40 10.19
C PRO A 228 -8.46 10.82 9.69
N LEU A 229 -7.36 10.95 8.96
CA LEU A 229 -6.83 12.23 8.48
C LEU A 229 -7.84 13.05 7.66
N ILE A 230 -8.73 12.38 6.93
CA ILE A 230 -9.77 13.03 6.13
C ILE A 230 -10.67 13.96 6.96
N TRP A 231 -10.88 13.62 8.24
CA TRP A 231 -11.66 14.48 9.14
C TRP A 231 -11.01 15.85 9.37
N LEU A 232 -9.66 15.91 9.42
CA LEU A 232 -8.94 17.17 9.52
C LEU A 232 -8.91 17.94 8.20
N ALA A 233 -8.71 17.22 7.10
CA ALA A 233 -8.70 17.80 5.77
C ALA A 233 -10.06 18.44 5.45
N ASN A 234 -11.15 17.72 5.69
CA ASN A 234 -12.51 18.21 5.46
C ASN A 234 -12.83 19.49 6.27
N LYS A 235 -12.31 19.63 7.50
CA LYS A 235 -12.50 20.87 8.27
C LYS A 235 -11.92 22.12 7.60
N LYS A 236 -11.02 21.93 6.61
CA LYS A 236 -10.38 23.01 5.86
C LYS A 236 -10.77 23.00 4.38
N ASN A 237 -11.76 22.22 3.98
CA ASN A 237 -12.18 22.01 2.60
C ASN A 237 -11.02 21.63 1.66
N GLU A 238 -10.11 20.79 2.15
CA GLU A 238 -8.97 20.28 1.40
C GLU A 238 -8.99 18.74 1.35
N SER A 239 -8.32 18.15 0.37
CA SER A 239 -8.06 16.71 0.31
C SER A 239 -6.96 16.30 1.30
N GLU A 240 -6.89 15.02 1.67
CA GLU A 240 -5.77 14.51 2.48
C GLU A 240 -4.41 14.77 1.82
N ARG A 241 -4.36 14.65 0.48
CA ARG A 241 -3.14 14.93 -0.31
C ARG A 241 -2.70 16.38 -0.18
N GLU A 242 -3.61 17.34 -0.27
CA GLU A 242 -3.33 18.77 -0.09
C GLU A 242 -2.87 19.05 1.33
N TRP A 243 -3.56 18.44 2.31
CA TRP A 243 -3.15 18.52 3.71
C TRP A 243 -1.72 18.03 3.92
N MET A 244 -1.38 16.83 3.38
CA MET A 244 -0.04 16.25 3.47
C MET A 244 1.02 17.13 2.80
N LYS A 245 0.72 17.69 1.62
CA LYS A 245 1.63 18.61 0.90
C LYS A 245 1.86 19.90 1.70
N ARG A 246 0.79 20.50 2.22
CA ARG A 246 0.87 21.72 3.02
C ARG A 246 1.73 21.56 4.26
N HIS A 247 1.70 20.38 4.88
CA HIS A 247 2.54 20.05 6.03
C HIS A 247 3.92 19.49 5.65
N LYS A 248 4.29 19.50 4.35
CA LYS A 248 5.56 18.96 3.83
C LYS A 248 5.81 17.48 4.19
N LEU A 249 4.74 16.70 4.29
CA LEU A 249 4.77 15.28 4.66
C LEU A 249 4.77 14.36 3.43
N LEU A 250 4.46 14.90 2.26
CA LEU A 250 4.49 14.18 0.99
C LEU A 250 5.70 14.63 0.19
N PRO A 251 6.73 13.78 0.04
CA PRO A 251 7.91 14.09 -0.77
C PRO A 251 7.57 14.26 -2.25
N ASP A 252 8.37 15.05 -2.96
CA ASP A 252 8.24 15.18 -4.41
C ASP A 252 8.46 13.83 -5.11
N GLY A 253 7.64 13.56 -6.12
CA GLY A 253 7.72 12.29 -6.87
C GLY A 253 7.10 11.08 -6.17
N VAL A 254 6.52 11.27 -4.99
CA VAL A 254 5.73 10.25 -4.29
C VAL A 254 4.24 10.46 -4.57
N PHE A 255 3.57 9.42 -5.00
CA PHE A 255 2.14 9.42 -5.29
C PHE A 255 1.36 9.01 -4.04
N PHE A 256 0.28 9.70 -3.78
CA PHE A 256 -0.53 9.47 -2.58
C PHE A 256 -1.97 9.15 -2.96
N THR A 257 -2.56 8.20 -2.27
CA THR A 257 -3.99 7.95 -2.28
C THR A 257 -4.47 7.57 -0.89
N CYS A 258 -5.75 7.77 -0.65
CA CYS A 258 -6.40 7.41 0.61
C CYS A 258 -7.54 6.42 0.37
N TYR A 259 -7.99 5.80 1.46
CA TYR A 259 -9.13 4.89 1.46
C TYR A 259 -10.34 5.46 0.70
N LYS A 260 -10.72 6.72 0.97
CA LYS A 260 -11.90 7.35 0.37
C LYS A 260 -11.76 7.52 -1.16
N GLU A 261 -10.58 7.89 -1.65
CA GLU A 261 -10.31 7.94 -3.08
C GLU A 261 -10.36 6.53 -3.68
N ALA A 262 -9.71 5.57 -3.01
CA ALA A 262 -9.57 4.22 -3.52
C ALA A 262 -10.89 3.42 -3.54
N VAL A 263 -11.85 3.68 -2.64
CA VAL A 263 -13.14 2.99 -2.65
C VAL A 263 -14.08 3.50 -3.74
N ASN A 264 -13.97 4.78 -4.09
CA ASN A 264 -14.89 5.45 -5.00
C ASN A 264 -14.42 5.47 -6.47
N ASN A 265 -13.19 5.06 -6.75
CA ASN A 265 -12.59 5.13 -8.07
C ASN A 265 -11.96 3.78 -8.43
N ASN A 266 -12.10 3.35 -9.68
CA ASN A 266 -11.38 2.19 -10.18
C ASN A 266 -9.87 2.51 -10.32
N ALA A 267 -9.08 1.49 -10.69
CA ALA A 267 -7.62 1.65 -10.75
C ALA A 267 -7.16 2.72 -11.77
N GLU A 268 -7.87 2.89 -12.88
CA GLU A 268 -7.54 3.89 -13.91
C GLU A 268 -7.80 5.30 -13.42
N GLU A 269 -8.99 5.52 -12.89
CA GLU A 269 -9.38 6.80 -12.28
C GLU A 269 -8.46 7.17 -11.11
N LEU A 270 -8.08 6.16 -10.32
CA LEU A 270 -7.16 6.34 -9.20
C LEU A 270 -5.76 6.75 -9.68
N MET A 271 -5.27 6.17 -10.78
CA MET A 271 -4.01 6.57 -11.40
C MET A 271 -4.07 8.02 -11.92
N ASP A 272 -5.19 8.45 -12.49
CA ASP A 272 -5.40 9.84 -12.93
C ASP A 272 -5.40 10.80 -11.74
N ILE A 273 -6.14 10.47 -10.67
CA ILE A 273 -6.21 11.26 -9.43
C ILE A 273 -4.83 11.39 -8.78
N MET A 274 -4.04 10.32 -8.78
CA MET A 274 -2.66 10.36 -8.29
C MET A 274 -1.71 11.16 -9.19
N GLY A 275 -2.08 11.41 -10.44
CA GLY A 275 -1.23 12.08 -11.44
C GLY A 275 -0.20 11.14 -12.09
N LEU A 276 -0.47 9.82 -12.07
CA LEU A 276 0.36 8.81 -12.71
C LEU A 276 0.13 8.74 -14.23
N CYS A 277 -1.06 9.09 -14.70
CA CYS A 277 -1.39 9.21 -16.11
C CYS A 277 -1.27 10.66 -16.56
N LYS A 278 -0.55 10.92 -17.64
CA LYS A 278 -0.68 12.20 -18.35
C LYS A 278 -1.91 12.09 -19.25
N LYS A 279 -2.94 12.89 -19.00
CA LYS A 279 -3.99 13.09 -20.02
C LYS A 279 -3.30 13.50 -21.32
N LYS A 280 -3.49 12.71 -22.36
CA LYS A 280 -3.08 13.08 -23.72
C LYS A 280 -3.95 14.21 -24.22
#